data_735f2baab35a9537f925007314c7c92d
#
_entry.id   735f2baab35a9537f925007314c7c92d
#
_cell.length_a   1.000
_cell.length_b   1.000
_cell.length_c   1.000
_cell.angle_alpha   90.00
_cell.angle_beta   90.00
_cell.angle_gamma   90.00
#
_symmetry.space_group_name_H-M   'P 1'
#
loop_
_entity.id
_entity.type
_entity.pdbx_description
1 polymer ?
#
loop_
_entity_poly.entity_id
_entity_poly.type
_entity_poly.pdbx_seq_one_letter_code
_entity_poly.pdbx_strand_id
1 'polypeptide(L)'
;MNVSPHDIARVLSEALPHMQRYDEEIVVVKYGGHAMGEEDVARSFARDIVLMEQTAINPVVVHGGGPQIGEMLKRLGIESHFAAGLRVTDAATIEIVEMVLGGSINKQIVGFINAAGGKAVGLCGKDGNMVVARKATRRVVDADSHIEKIVDLGFVGEPEKVDVTVLTQILGRDLIPVLAPLATSTEGLTYNVNADTFAGAIAGALKAKRLLLLTDVPGVLDKSKNLIKQLSTDDARRLIADGTISGGMIPKVETCIYALEAGVEGVVILDGKVPHAVLLELLTDHGAGTLMMR
;
A
#
# COMPACT_ATOMS: atom_id res chain seq x y z
N MET A 1 -3.32 -29.41 -10.45
CA MET A 1 -2.40 -29.70 -11.57
C MET A 1 -1.26 -30.56 -11.03
N ASN A 2 -0.99 -31.73 -11.64
CA ASN A 2 0.21 -32.51 -11.31
C ASN A 2 1.38 -31.88 -12.10
N VAL A 3 2.13 -30.99 -11.48
CA VAL A 3 3.36 -30.42 -12.04
C VAL A 3 4.46 -31.45 -11.83
N SER A 4 5.24 -31.76 -12.86
CA SER A 4 6.33 -32.74 -12.72
C SER A 4 7.46 -32.19 -11.85
N PRO A 5 8.21 -33.04 -11.13
CA PRO A 5 9.41 -32.58 -10.39
C PRO A 5 10.43 -31.83 -11.26
N HIS A 6 10.56 -32.21 -12.52
CA HIS A 6 11.44 -31.53 -13.48
C HIS A 6 10.93 -30.10 -13.82
N ASP A 7 9.62 -29.93 -13.97
CA ASP A 7 9.04 -28.59 -14.23
C ASP A 7 9.23 -27.67 -13.02
N ILE A 8 9.06 -28.20 -11.80
CA ILE A 8 9.31 -27.44 -10.56
C ILE A 8 10.79 -26.97 -10.54
N ALA A 9 11.73 -27.87 -10.77
CA ALA A 9 13.16 -27.56 -10.77
C ALA A 9 13.50 -26.51 -11.85
N ARG A 10 12.93 -26.65 -13.05
CA ARG A 10 13.11 -25.70 -14.15
C ARG A 10 12.58 -24.30 -13.78
N VAL A 11 11.35 -24.20 -13.28
CA VAL A 11 10.74 -22.93 -12.88
C VAL A 11 11.58 -22.23 -11.81
N LEU A 12 12.05 -22.96 -10.80
CA LEU A 12 12.93 -22.40 -9.76
C LEU A 12 14.27 -21.90 -10.33
N SER A 13 14.83 -22.61 -11.30
CA SER A 13 16.07 -22.19 -11.97
C SER A 13 15.86 -20.96 -12.85
N GLU A 14 14.74 -20.85 -13.55
CA GLU A 14 14.35 -19.68 -14.34
C GLU A 14 14.08 -18.45 -13.47
N ALA A 15 13.58 -18.62 -12.25
CA ALA A 15 13.34 -17.53 -11.29
C ALA A 15 14.62 -16.98 -10.64
N LEU A 16 15.75 -17.70 -10.70
CA LEU A 16 16.99 -17.32 -10.00
C LEU A 16 17.50 -15.90 -10.33
N PRO A 17 17.55 -15.43 -11.59
CA PRO A 17 18.01 -14.07 -11.88
C PRO A 17 17.13 -12.98 -11.25
N HIS A 18 15.82 -13.25 -11.11
CA HIS A 18 14.87 -12.35 -10.45
C HIS A 18 15.10 -12.34 -8.94
N MET A 19 15.30 -13.50 -8.30
CA MET A 19 15.65 -13.58 -6.88
C MET A 19 16.95 -12.81 -6.59
N GLN A 20 17.99 -12.99 -7.39
CA GLN A 20 19.26 -12.26 -7.27
C GLN A 20 19.10 -10.74 -7.42
N ARG A 21 18.15 -10.27 -8.24
CA ARG A 21 17.84 -8.83 -8.40
C ARG A 21 17.32 -8.20 -7.12
N TYR A 22 16.61 -8.96 -6.30
CA TYR A 22 15.95 -8.50 -5.09
C TYR A 22 16.60 -9.03 -3.81
N ASP A 23 17.76 -9.68 -3.91
CA ASP A 23 18.52 -10.21 -2.78
C ASP A 23 18.86 -9.11 -1.78
N GLU A 24 18.43 -9.26 -0.53
CA GLU A 24 18.50 -8.30 0.57
C GLU A 24 17.80 -6.93 0.32
N GLU A 25 17.10 -6.78 -0.80
CA GLU A 25 16.43 -5.53 -1.15
C GLU A 25 15.07 -5.39 -0.45
N ILE A 26 14.71 -4.14 -0.10
CA ILE A 26 13.43 -3.83 0.53
C ILE A 26 12.35 -3.66 -0.54
N VAL A 27 11.24 -4.38 -0.36
CA VAL A 27 10.03 -4.25 -1.17
C VAL A 27 8.85 -3.90 -0.27
N VAL A 28 8.29 -2.71 -0.47
CA VAL A 28 7.08 -2.30 0.25
C VAL A 28 5.85 -2.76 -0.54
N VAL A 29 4.96 -3.48 0.12
CA VAL A 29 3.73 -4.01 -0.49
C VAL A 29 2.53 -3.38 0.21
N LYS A 30 1.82 -2.51 -0.51
CA LYS A 30 0.54 -1.99 -0.01
C LYS A 30 -0.58 -2.97 -0.35
N TYR A 31 -1.19 -3.55 0.66
CA TYR A 31 -2.29 -4.49 0.60
C TYR A 31 -3.61 -3.81 0.98
N GLY A 32 -4.61 -3.81 0.10
CA GLY A 32 -5.84 -3.10 0.38
C GLY A 32 -6.95 -3.34 -0.65
N GLY A 33 -8.07 -2.66 -0.46
CA GLY A 33 -9.25 -2.78 -1.31
C GLY A 33 -9.98 -4.09 -1.10
N HIS A 34 -10.65 -4.57 -2.14
CA HIS A 34 -11.45 -5.80 -2.12
C HIS A 34 -10.62 -7.08 -1.94
N ALA A 35 -9.30 -7.03 -2.22
CA ALA A 35 -8.39 -8.16 -1.98
C ALA A 35 -8.30 -8.57 -0.50
N MET A 36 -8.72 -7.70 0.44
CA MET A 36 -8.76 -8.01 1.87
C MET A 36 -10.06 -8.68 2.34
N GLY A 37 -11.05 -8.88 1.45
CA GLY A 37 -12.37 -9.37 1.82
C GLY A 37 -12.53 -10.89 1.79
N GLU A 38 -11.68 -11.61 1.06
CA GLU A 38 -11.76 -13.05 0.87
C GLU A 38 -10.60 -13.76 1.56
N GLU A 39 -10.92 -14.73 2.43
CA GLU A 39 -9.92 -15.42 3.25
C GLU A 39 -8.88 -16.18 2.40
N ASP A 40 -9.30 -16.81 1.30
CA ASP A 40 -8.38 -17.54 0.41
C ASP A 40 -7.40 -16.59 -0.28
N VAL A 41 -7.84 -15.40 -0.67
CA VAL A 41 -6.97 -14.35 -1.25
C VAL A 41 -5.97 -13.86 -0.20
N ALA A 42 -6.44 -13.63 1.04
CA ALA A 42 -5.55 -13.20 2.14
C ALA A 42 -4.51 -14.28 2.50
N ARG A 43 -4.89 -15.56 2.48
CA ARG A 43 -3.95 -16.68 2.70
C ARG A 43 -2.95 -16.83 1.56
N SER A 44 -3.38 -16.62 0.30
CA SER A 44 -2.49 -16.62 -0.86
C SER A 44 -1.49 -15.49 -0.78
N PHE A 45 -1.95 -14.27 -0.50
CA PHE A 45 -1.10 -13.11 -0.27
C PHE A 45 -0.07 -13.36 0.85
N ALA A 46 -0.50 -13.92 1.98
CA ALA A 46 0.39 -14.24 3.09
C ALA A 46 1.51 -15.21 2.69
N ARG A 47 1.21 -16.22 1.87
CA ARG A 47 2.21 -17.15 1.32
C ARG A 47 3.21 -16.45 0.40
N ASP A 48 2.74 -15.50 -0.42
CA ASP A 48 3.60 -14.71 -1.30
C ASP A 48 4.59 -13.88 -0.49
N ILE A 49 4.12 -13.21 0.58
CA ILE A 49 4.97 -12.43 1.48
C ILE A 49 6.01 -13.31 2.18
N VAL A 50 5.61 -14.49 2.65
CA VAL A 50 6.55 -15.45 3.27
C VAL A 50 7.57 -15.94 2.24
N LEU A 51 7.16 -16.22 0.99
CA LEU A 51 8.09 -16.64 -0.06
C LEU A 51 9.11 -15.53 -0.37
N MET A 52 8.69 -14.27 -0.39
CA MET A 52 9.62 -13.15 -0.55
C MET A 52 10.70 -13.18 0.54
N GLU A 53 10.30 -13.26 1.80
CA GLU A 53 11.25 -13.29 2.93
C GLU A 53 12.17 -14.52 2.86
N GLN A 54 11.65 -15.70 2.55
CA GLN A 54 12.42 -16.93 2.39
C GLN A 54 13.38 -16.91 1.18
N THR A 55 13.20 -16.00 0.24
CA THR A 55 14.10 -15.77 -0.90
C THR A 55 14.98 -14.53 -0.71
N ALA A 56 15.22 -14.12 0.54
CA ALA A 56 16.04 -12.98 0.95
C ALA A 56 15.56 -11.62 0.44
N ILE A 57 14.28 -11.50 0.05
CA ILE A 57 13.63 -10.21 -0.18
C ILE A 57 13.09 -9.71 1.16
N ASN A 58 13.31 -8.45 1.50
CA ASN A 58 12.84 -7.83 2.75
C ASN A 58 11.44 -7.19 2.55
N PRO A 59 10.32 -7.90 2.79
CA PRO A 59 8.99 -7.34 2.59
C PRO A 59 8.56 -6.46 3.75
N VAL A 60 7.98 -5.30 3.42
CA VAL A 60 7.26 -4.43 4.36
C VAL A 60 5.82 -4.34 3.89
N VAL A 61 4.87 -4.82 4.68
CA VAL A 61 3.46 -4.79 4.34
C VAL A 61 2.81 -3.53 4.93
N VAL A 62 2.14 -2.73 4.11
CA VAL A 62 1.25 -1.66 4.55
C VAL A 62 -0.17 -2.03 4.15
N HIS A 63 -1.11 -2.04 5.09
CA HIS A 63 -2.47 -2.43 4.76
C HIS A 63 -3.47 -1.27 4.77
N GLY A 64 -4.54 -1.40 4.00
CA GLY A 64 -5.71 -0.53 4.07
C GLY A 64 -6.76 -1.06 5.06
N GLY A 65 -8.01 -0.62 4.90
CA GLY A 65 -9.11 -1.08 5.76
C GLY A 65 -10.38 -0.25 5.64
N GLY A 66 -10.52 0.54 4.57
CA GLY A 66 -11.67 1.42 4.35
C GLY A 66 -13.03 0.72 4.46
N PRO A 67 -13.26 -0.42 3.79
CA PRO A 67 -14.51 -1.18 3.90
C PRO A 67 -14.79 -1.67 5.32
N GLN A 68 -13.80 -2.21 6.03
CA GLN A 68 -13.95 -2.74 7.38
C GLN A 68 -14.23 -1.62 8.40
N ILE A 69 -13.59 -0.46 8.24
CA ILE A 69 -13.91 0.74 9.04
C ILE A 69 -15.37 1.12 8.80
N GLY A 70 -15.81 1.20 7.53
CA GLY A 70 -17.20 1.54 7.18
C GLY A 70 -18.22 0.57 7.77
N GLU A 71 -17.94 -0.71 7.74
CA GLU A 71 -18.78 -1.74 8.33
C GLU A 71 -18.87 -1.58 9.87
N MET A 72 -17.73 -1.34 10.55
CA MET A 72 -17.72 -1.14 11.99
C MET A 72 -18.48 0.12 12.40
N LEU A 73 -18.28 1.25 11.71
CA LEU A 73 -19.03 2.49 11.95
C LEU A 73 -20.54 2.27 11.80
N LYS A 74 -20.96 1.56 10.73
CA LYS A 74 -22.36 1.20 10.51
C LYS A 74 -22.93 0.35 11.65
N ARG A 75 -22.18 -0.65 12.15
CA ARG A 75 -22.59 -1.50 13.28
C ARG A 75 -22.77 -0.69 14.57
N LEU A 76 -22.00 0.39 14.73
CA LEU A 76 -22.07 1.28 15.90
C LEU A 76 -23.07 2.43 15.71
N GLY A 77 -23.76 2.52 14.56
CA GLY A 77 -24.69 3.60 14.26
C GLY A 77 -24.02 4.96 14.01
N ILE A 78 -22.73 4.98 13.67
CA ILE A 78 -21.98 6.18 13.37
C ILE A 78 -22.01 6.42 11.85
N GLU A 79 -22.49 7.60 11.45
CA GLU A 79 -22.49 7.99 10.04
C GLU A 79 -21.07 8.27 9.54
N SER A 80 -20.79 7.81 8.33
CA SER A 80 -19.48 7.97 7.68
C SER A 80 -19.61 8.83 6.43
N HIS A 81 -18.89 9.94 6.40
CA HIS A 81 -18.88 10.87 5.29
C HIS A 81 -17.51 10.87 4.60
N PHE A 82 -17.53 11.12 3.28
CA PHE A 82 -16.31 11.26 2.48
C PHE A 82 -16.27 12.65 1.84
N ALA A 83 -15.08 13.25 1.81
CA ALA A 83 -14.81 14.48 1.10
C ALA A 83 -13.47 14.35 0.36
N ALA A 84 -13.44 14.75 -0.91
CA ALA A 84 -12.27 14.62 -1.79
C ALA A 84 -11.64 13.20 -1.78
N GLY A 85 -12.47 12.15 -1.70
CA GLY A 85 -12.02 10.75 -1.67
C GLY A 85 -11.43 10.28 -0.33
N LEU A 86 -11.39 11.14 0.69
CA LEU A 86 -10.94 10.81 2.04
C LEU A 86 -12.12 10.73 3.02
N ARG A 87 -12.04 9.84 4.00
CA ARG A 87 -13.05 9.74 5.06
C ARG A 87 -12.89 10.92 6.01
N VAL A 88 -13.94 11.70 6.19
CA VAL A 88 -14.01 12.69 7.27
C VAL A 88 -13.96 11.92 8.60
N THR A 89 -13.01 12.24 9.44
CA THR A 89 -12.68 11.46 10.65
C THR A 89 -12.73 12.39 11.85
N ASP A 90 -13.88 12.43 12.54
CA ASP A 90 -14.03 13.16 13.80
C ASP A 90 -13.42 12.39 15.00
N ALA A 91 -13.54 12.94 16.20
CA ALA A 91 -12.96 12.36 17.41
C ALA A 91 -13.50 10.96 17.74
N ALA A 92 -14.78 10.70 17.53
CA ALA A 92 -15.37 9.38 17.76
C ALA A 92 -14.95 8.39 16.66
N THR A 93 -14.86 8.86 15.43
CA THR A 93 -14.46 8.06 14.28
C THR A 93 -13.00 7.65 14.37
N ILE A 94 -12.08 8.52 14.83
CA ILE A 94 -10.64 8.17 14.89
C ILE A 94 -10.36 7.03 15.86
N GLU A 95 -11.07 6.96 17.00
CA GLU A 95 -10.96 5.86 17.95
C GLU A 95 -11.32 4.52 17.29
N ILE A 96 -12.42 4.48 16.53
CA ILE A 96 -12.85 3.28 15.81
C ILE A 96 -11.87 2.92 14.69
N VAL A 97 -11.38 3.91 13.96
CA VAL A 97 -10.34 3.71 12.92
C VAL A 97 -9.09 3.08 13.54
N GLU A 98 -8.63 3.58 14.68
CA GLU A 98 -7.47 3.03 15.39
C GLU A 98 -7.69 1.58 15.84
N MET A 99 -8.85 1.27 16.43
CA MET A 99 -9.21 -0.10 16.84
C MET A 99 -9.27 -1.06 15.65
N VAL A 100 -9.88 -0.64 14.54
CA VAL A 100 -10.07 -1.48 13.35
C VAL A 100 -8.75 -1.70 12.62
N LEU A 101 -7.99 -0.63 12.35
CA LEU A 101 -6.72 -0.73 11.63
C LEU A 101 -5.64 -1.39 12.48
N GLY A 102 -5.34 -0.85 13.66
CA GLY A 102 -4.23 -1.32 14.51
C GLY A 102 -4.52 -2.64 15.22
N GLY A 103 -5.77 -2.87 15.59
CA GLY A 103 -6.20 -4.06 16.33
C GLY A 103 -6.67 -5.19 15.43
N SER A 104 -7.79 -4.99 14.73
CA SER A 104 -8.47 -6.08 14.01
C SER A 104 -7.71 -6.48 12.73
N ILE A 105 -7.59 -5.59 11.77
CA ILE A 105 -7.03 -5.89 10.44
C ILE A 105 -5.55 -6.24 10.56
N ASN A 106 -4.79 -5.41 11.25
CA ASN A 106 -3.35 -5.61 11.39
C ASN A 106 -3.03 -7.00 11.95
N LYS A 107 -3.69 -7.39 13.06
CA LYS A 107 -3.45 -8.67 13.72
C LYS A 107 -3.98 -9.87 12.92
N GLN A 108 -5.01 -9.69 12.11
CA GLN A 108 -5.48 -10.72 11.18
C GLN A 108 -4.43 -11.01 10.10
N ILE A 109 -3.85 -9.98 9.48
CA ILE A 109 -2.79 -10.13 8.46
C ILE A 109 -1.55 -10.79 9.09
N VAL A 110 -1.12 -10.33 10.26
CA VAL A 110 -0.03 -10.96 11.04
C VAL A 110 -0.31 -12.44 11.27
N GLY A 111 -1.55 -12.77 11.66
CA GLY A 111 -1.98 -14.16 11.87
C GLY A 111 -1.87 -15.02 10.61
N PHE A 112 -2.29 -14.51 9.44
CA PHE A 112 -2.17 -15.22 8.17
C PHE A 112 -0.71 -15.45 7.76
N ILE A 113 0.15 -14.44 7.90
CA ILE A 113 1.59 -14.57 7.58
C ILE A 113 2.25 -15.58 8.51
N ASN A 114 1.97 -15.53 9.82
CA ASN A 114 2.52 -16.49 10.78
C ASN A 114 2.00 -17.92 10.53
N ALA A 115 0.72 -18.08 10.17
CA ALA A 115 0.14 -19.37 9.80
C ALA A 115 0.76 -19.95 8.50
N ALA A 116 1.26 -19.08 7.61
CA ALA A 116 1.99 -19.46 6.41
C ALA A 116 3.47 -19.80 6.67
N GLY A 117 3.96 -19.67 7.91
CA GLY A 117 5.34 -20.00 8.31
C GLY A 117 6.28 -18.81 8.43
N GLY A 118 5.82 -17.59 8.18
CA GLY A 118 6.58 -16.35 8.39
C GLY A 118 6.62 -15.91 9.85
N LYS A 119 7.36 -14.84 10.13
CA LYS A 119 7.44 -14.21 11.45
C LYS A 119 7.05 -12.73 11.32
N ALA A 120 5.75 -12.43 11.35
CA ALA A 120 5.25 -11.08 11.19
C ALA A 120 5.08 -10.34 12.52
N VAL A 121 5.37 -9.03 12.48
CA VAL A 121 5.16 -8.09 13.59
C VAL A 121 4.24 -6.97 13.13
N GLY A 122 3.13 -6.79 13.85
CA GLY A 122 2.16 -5.75 13.54
C GLY A 122 2.44 -4.46 14.30
N LEU A 123 2.53 -3.37 13.56
CA LEU A 123 2.84 -2.02 14.03
C LEU A 123 1.92 -0.99 13.35
N CYS A 124 2.01 0.26 13.80
CA CYS A 124 1.48 1.43 13.12
C CYS A 124 2.50 2.58 13.16
N GLY A 125 2.25 3.66 12.48
CA GLY A 125 3.18 4.80 12.47
C GLY A 125 3.38 5.49 13.81
N LYS A 126 2.52 5.23 14.80
CA LYS A 126 2.67 5.76 16.18
C LYS A 126 3.75 5.01 16.95
N ASP A 127 4.01 3.74 16.63
CA ASP A 127 5.00 2.92 17.32
C ASP A 127 6.39 3.49 17.07
N GLY A 128 7.09 3.83 18.16
CA GLY A 128 8.39 4.49 18.10
C GLY A 128 8.37 5.88 17.44
N ASN A 129 7.20 6.53 17.32
CA ASN A 129 7.01 7.76 16.55
C ASN A 129 7.51 7.65 15.10
N MET A 130 7.32 6.48 14.51
CA MET A 130 7.83 6.13 13.18
C MET A 130 7.29 7.09 12.10
N VAL A 131 6.01 7.49 12.19
CA VAL A 131 5.41 8.43 11.25
C VAL A 131 4.78 9.58 12.03
N VAL A 132 5.37 10.77 11.87
CA VAL A 132 4.76 12.02 12.31
C VAL A 132 4.00 12.64 11.15
N ALA A 133 2.74 12.98 11.36
CA ALA A 133 1.85 13.54 10.37
C ALA A 133 1.35 14.92 10.79
N ARG A 134 1.13 15.76 9.81
CA ARG A 134 0.37 17.02 9.96
C ARG A 134 -1.08 16.80 9.56
N LYS A 135 -1.98 17.65 10.04
CA LYS A 135 -3.39 17.64 9.64
C LYS A 135 -3.52 17.84 8.13
N ALA A 136 -4.25 16.94 7.46
CA ALA A 136 -4.53 17.06 6.04
C ALA A 136 -5.57 18.16 5.79
N THR A 137 -5.32 18.99 4.78
CA THR A 137 -6.27 19.98 4.27
C THR A 137 -6.56 19.70 2.80
N ARG A 138 -7.82 19.81 2.40
CA ARG A 138 -8.22 19.66 1.00
C ARG A 138 -9.02 20.88 0.54
N ARG A 139 -8.69 21.35 -0.66
CA ARG A 139 -9.50 22.34 -1.36
C ARG A 139 -10.46 21.61 -2.26
N VAL A 140 -11.73 21.94 -2.16
CA VAL A 140 -12.78 21.41 -3.01
C VAL A 140 -13.43 22.58 -3.70
N VAL A 141 -13.53 22.51 -5.02
CA VAL A 141 -14.30 23.49 -5.80
C VAL A 141 -15.76 23.05 -5.75
N ASP A 142 -16.60 23.90 -5.20
CA ASP A 142 -18.05 23.69 -5.19
C ASP A 142 -18.58 23.68 -6.63
N ALA A 143 -19.29 22.63 -7.02
CA ALA A 143 -19.71 22.41 -8.40
C ALA A 143 -20.69 23.49 -8.89
N ASP A 144 -21.49 24.08 -8.00
CA ASP A 144 -22.51 25.05 -8.36
C ASP A 144 -22.00 26.50 -8.33
N SER A 145 -21.15 26.81 -7.36
CA SER A 145 -20.67 28.18 -7.13
C SER A 145 -19.27 28.47 -7.69
N HIS A 146 -18.53 27.43 -8.10
CA HIS A 146 -17.10 27.50 -8.49
C HIS A 146 -16.19 28.14 -7.41
N ILE A 147 -16.65 28.19 -6.15
CA ILE A 147 -15.87 28.74 -5.05
C ILE A 147 -15.01 27.64 -4.43
N GLU A 148 -13.73 27.91 -4.26
CA GLU A 148 -12.85 27.03 -3.50
C GLU A 148 -13.20 27.08 -2.01
N LYS A 149 -13.48 25.93 -1.42
CA LYS A 149 -13.69 25.76 0.02
C LYS A 149 -12.60 24.84 0.59
N ILE A 150 -12.04 25.23 1.72
CA ILE A 150 -11.18 24.34 2.49
C ILE A 150 -12.10 23.44 3.32
N VAL A 151 -12.00 22.13 3.10
CA VAL A 151 -12.75 21.13 3.86
C VAL A 151 -11.90 20.66 5.02
N ASP A 152 -12.46 20.73 6.23
CA ASP A 152 -11.87 20.13 7.41
C ASP A 152 -12.20 18.61 7.41
N LEU A 153 -11.16 17.80 7.31
CA LEU A 153 -11.26 16.34 7.29
C LEU A 153 -11.19 15.73 8.71
N GLY A 154 -11.07 16.56 9.76
CA GLY A 154 -10.87 16.11 11.13
C GLY A 154 -9.49 15.50 11.35
N PHE A 155 -9.45 14.29 11.90
CA PHE A 155 -8.21 13.56 12.22
C PHE A 155 -7.68 12.76 11.02
N VAL A 156 -7.57 13.42 9.88
CA VAL A 156 -6.89 12.89 8.69
C VAL A 156 -5.53 13.56 8.57
N GLY A 157 -4.49 12.74 8.37
CA GLY A 157 -3.11 13.20 8.33
C GLY A 157 -2.41 12.98 7.00
N GLU A 158 -1.40 13.80 6.77
CA GLU A 158 -0.38 13.61 5.73
C GLU A 158 0.96 13.37 6.41
N PRO A 159 1.72 12.31 6.04
CA PRO A 159 3.07 12.09 6.56
C PRO A 159 3.97 13.30 6.32
N GLU A 160 4.64 13.76 7.38
CA GLU A 160 5.57 14.87 7.32
C GLU A 160 7.00 14.40 7.58
N LYS A 161 7.15 13.47 8.53
CA LYS A 161 8.44 12.87 8.87
C LYS A 161 8.28 11.38 9.07
N VAL A 162 9.20 10.60 8.52
CA VAL A 162 9.27 9.15 8.73
C VAL A 162 10.63 8.79 9.31
N ASP A 163 10.63 8.10 10.45
CA ASP A 163 11.81 7.51 11.07
C ASP A 163 11.78 6.00 10.88
N VAL A 164 12.68 5.48 10.08
CA VAL A 164 12.74 4.05 9.73
C VAL A 164 13.54 3.20 10.71
N THR A 165 14.03 3.76 11.82
CA THR A 165 14.90 3.07 12.78
C THR A 165 14.26 1.77 13.29
N VAL A 166 12.98 1.79 13.68
CA VAL A 166 12.25 0.61 14.14
C VAL A 166 12.15 -0.44 13.03
N LEU A 167 11.83 -0.01 11.80
CA LEU A 167 11.68 -0.92 10.66
C LEU A 167 12.99 -1.60 10.29
N THR A 168 14.10 -0.86 10.26
CA THR A 168 15.42 -1.42 9.93
C THR A 168 15.87 -2.45 10.98
N GLN A 169 15.56 -2.21 12.27
CA GLN A 169 15.84 -3.20 13.32
C GLN A 169 15.01 -4.47 13.19
N ILE A 170 13.75 -4.35 12.77
CA ILE A 170 12.87 -5.50 12.56
C ILE A 170 13.32 -6.30 11.34
N LEU A 171 13.57 -5.65 10.20
CA LEU A 171 14.05 -6.29 8.98
C LEU A 171 15.39 -7.01 9.18
N GLY A 172 16.32 -6.42 9.93
CA GLY A 172 17.61 -7.05 10.27
C GLY A 172 17.50 -8.27 11.20
N ARG A 173 16.30 -8.73 11.53
CA ARG A 173 16.03 -9.92 12.36
C ARG A 173 15.13 -10.95 11.64
N ASP A 174 15.01 -10.86 10.32
CA ASP A 174 14.15 -11.72 9.50
C ASP A 174 12.69 -11.70 9.97
N LEU A 175 12.22 -10.50 10.39
CA LEU A 175 10.84 -10.28 10.81
C LEU A 175 10.13 -9.44 9.75
N ILE A 176 8.88 -9.78 9.47
CA ILE A 176 8.04 -9.13 8.47
C ILE A 176 7.19 -8.04 9.14
N PRO A 177 7.49 -6.73 8.96
CA PRO A 177 6.66 -5.68 9.52
C PRO A 177 5.36 -5.54 8.74
N VAL A 178 4.24 -5.47 9.48
CA VAL A 178 2.89 -5.21 8.95
C VAL A 178 2.39 -3.91 9.55
N LEU A 179 2.18 -2.89 8.72
CA LEU A 179 1.92 -1.52 9.16
C LEU A 179 0.48 -1.10 8.92
N ALA A 180 -0.18 -0.64 9.98
CA ALA A 180 -1.44 0.08 9.88
C ALA A 180 -1.17 1.57 9.59
N PRO A 181 -1.93 2.22 8.67
CA PRO A 181 -1.70 3.60 8.26
C PRO A 181 -2.25 4.62 9.27
N LEU A 182 -1.74 4.56 10.47
CA LEU A 182 -1.99 5.48 11.58
C LEU A 182 -0.70 6.22 11.90
N ALA A 183 -0.80 7.52 12.16
CA ALA A 183 0.34 8.35 12.49
C ALA A 183 0.08 9.18 13.74
N THR A 184 1.13 9.74 14.35
CA THR A 184 1.01 10.70 15.43
C THR A 184 1.27 12.12 14.93
N SER A 185 0.71 13.13 15.60
CA SER A 185 1.19 14.51 15.43
C SER A 185 2.30 14.84 16.44
N THR A 186 2.89 16.02 16.30
CA THR A 186 3.85 16.56 17.29
C THR A 186 3.21 16.79 18.66
N GLU A 187 1.88 16.98 18.71
CA GLU A 187 1.09 17.13 19.94
C GLU A 187 0.57 15.80 20.49
N GLY A 188 0.88 14.66 19.85
CA GLY A 188 0.43 13.33 20.29
C GLY A 188 -0.96 12.94 19.81
N LEU A 189 -1.57 13.68 18.87
CA LEU A 189 -2.87 13.33 18.29
C LEU A 189 -2.71 12.17 17.31
N THR A 190 -3.68 11.26 17.27
CA THR A 190 -3.74 10.19 16.25
C THR A 190 -4.33 10.72 14.95
N TYR A 191 -3.70 10.40 13.83
CA TYR A 191 -4.21 10.65 12.49
C TYR A 191 -4.41 9.37 11.68
N ASN A 192 -5.55 9.30 11.01
CA ASN A 192 -5.81 8.35 9.93
C ASN A 192 -5.12 8.83 8.66
N VAL A 193 -4.27 8.03 8.08
CA VAL A 193 -3.54 8.36 6.84
C VAL A 193 -4.06 7.48 5.70
N ASN A 194 -4.14 8.04 4.49
CA ASN A 194 -4.42 7.23 3.32
C ASN A 194 -3.34 6.15 3.15
N ALA A 195 -3.75 4.89 2.94
CA ALA A 195 -2.81 3.76 2.93
C ALA A 195 -1.81 3.80 1.77
N ASP A 196 -2.21 4.33 0.60
CA ASP A 196 -1.29 4.49 -0.54
C ASP A 196 -0.24 5.57 -0.20
N THR A 197 -0.68 6.72 0.33
CA THR A 197 0.21 7.82 0.78
C THR A 197 1.15 7.36 1.89
N PHE A 198 0.65 6.60 2.87
CA PHE A 198 1.46 6.05 3.95
C PHE A 198 2.52 5.08 3.42
N ALA A 199 2.13 4.17 2.51
CA ALA A 199 3.04 3.22 1.87
C ALA A 199 4.12 3.94 1.04
N GLY A 200 3.74 4.99 0.31
CA GLY A 200 4.68 5.83 -0.44
C GLY A 200 5.70 6.51 0.47
N ALA A 201 5.27 7.05 1.61
CA ALA A 201 6.15 7.71 2.58
C ALA A 201 7.13 6.71 3.23
N ILE A 202 6.64 5.51 3.63
CA ILE A 202 7.48 4.43 4.17
C ILE A 202 8.49 3.95 3.12
N ALA A 203 8.04 3.67 1.88
CA ALA A 203 8.90 3.21 0.81
C ALA A 203 9.99 4.22 0.46
N GLY A 204 9.64 5.51 0.39
CA GLY A 204 10.59 6.60 0.13
C GLY A 204 11.63 6.74 1.24
N ALA A 205 11.22 6.67 2.51
CA ALA A 205 12.14 6.76 3.65
C ALA A 205 13.09 5.56 3.75
N LEU A 206 12.62 4.36 3.39
CA LEU A 206 13.42 3.13 3.29
C LEU A 206 14.26 3.06 2.01
N LYS A 207 14.04 3.95 1.04
CA LYS A 207 14.63 3.88 -0.32
C LYS A 207 14.42 2.50 -0.94
N ALA A 208 13.18 2.03 -0.85
CA ALA A 208 12.83 0.69 -1.27
C ALA A 208 13.13 0.44 -2.76
N LYS A 209 13.56 -0.78 -3.08
CA LYS A 209 13.77 -1.23 -4.47
C LYS A 209 12.47 -1.19 -5.27
N ARG A 210 11.35 -1.56 -4.61
CA ARG A 210 10.00 -1.53 -5.19
C ARG A 210 8.97 -1.08 -4.16
N LEU A 211 7.97 -0.37 -4.66
CA LEU A 211 6.69 -0.19 -4.00
C LEU A 211 5.61 -0.84 -4.87
N LEU A 212 4.92 -1.83 -4.33
CA LEU A 212 3.81 -2.52 -5.01
C LEU A 212 2.50 -2.02 -4.43
N LEU A 213 1.67 -1.36 -5.25
CA LEU A 213 0.33 -0.88 -4.87
C LEU A 213 -0.72 -1.86 -5.38
N LEU A 214 -1.14 -2.80 -4.53
CA LEU A 214 -2.22 -3.72 -4.84
C LEU A 214 -3.56 -2.97 -4.76
N THR A 215 -4.30 -3.03 -5.86
CA THR A 215 -5.58 -2.35 -6.06
C THR A 215 -6.60 -3.30 -6.70
N ASP A 216 -7.74 -2.80 -7.11
CA ASP A 216 -8.83 -3.53 -7.77
C ASP A 216 -8.87 -3.34 -9.30
N VAL A 217 -7.82 -2.74 -9.85
CA VAL A 217 -7.65 -2.52 -11.29
C VAL A 217 -6.30 -3.05 -11.77
N PRO A 218 -6.17 -3.45 -13.05
CA PRO A 218 -4.95 -4.08 -13.56
C PRO A 218 -3.72 -3.15 -13.60
N GLY A 219 -3.92 -1.85 -13.48
CA GLY A 219 -2.90 -0.81 -13.60
C GLY A 219 -3.45 0.44 -14.26
N VAL A 220 -2.59 1.25 -14.85
CA VAL A 220 -2.97 2.45 -15.62
C VAL A 220 -3.38 2.03 -17.03
N LEU A 221 -4.55 2.50 -17.46
CA LEU A 221 -5.10 2.21 -18.78
C LEU A 221 -4.97 3.42 -19.70
N ASP A 222 -4.74 3.17 -20.99
CA ASP A 222 -4.83 4.19 -22.04
C ASP A 222 -6.30 4.54 -22.37
N LYS A 223 -6.51 5.51 -23.28
CA LYS A 223 -7.86 5.92 -23.75
C LYS A 223 -8.63 4.76 -24.42
N SER A 224 -7.92 3.76 -24.93
CA SER A 224 -8.48 2.55 -25.54
C SER A 224 -8.71 1.41 -24.54
N LYS A 225 -8.47 1.66 -23.23
CA LYS A 225 -8.54 0.71 -22.10
C LYS A 225 -7.50 -0.42 -22.17
N ASN A 226 -6.41 -0.24 -22.88
CA ASN A 226 -5.27 -1.15 -22.83
C ASN A 226 -4.37 -0.80 -21.64
N LEU A 227 -3.80 -1.83 -21.01
CA LEU A 227 -2.85 -1.66 -19.93
C LEU A 227 -1.55 -1.01 -20.44
N ILE A 228 -1.17 0.10 -19.83
CA ILE A 228 0.14 0.71 -20.03
C ILE A 228 1.13 0.00 -19.12
N LYS A 229 2.02 -0.79 -19.71
CA LYS A 229 2.96 -1.62 -18.94
C LYS A 229 4.03 -0.81 -18.23
N GLN A 230 4.46 0.30 -18.81
CA GLN A 230 5.51 1.14 -18.26
C GLN A 230 5.23 2.62 -18.50
N LEU A 231 5.50 3.44 -17.50
CA LEU A 231 5.33 4.91 -17.51
C LEU A 231 6.53 5.59 -16.84
N SER A 232 7.00 6.69 -17.43
CA SER A 232 7.84 7.64 -16.71
C SER A 232 6.98 8.58 -15.86
N THR A 233 7.60 9.29 -14.92
CA THR A 233 6.91 10.32 -14.13
C THR A 233 6.37 11.45 -15.02
N ASP A 234 7.08 11.81 -16.08
CA ASP A 234 6.66 12.86 -17.01
C ASP A 234 5.49 12.40 -17.89
N ASP A 235 5.50 11.14 -18.35
CA ASP A 235 4.36 10.56 -19.05
C ASP A 235 3.12 10.55 -18.17
N ALA A 236 3.27 10.14 -16.92
CA ALA A 236 2.19 10.11 -15.96
C ALA A 236 1.56 11.50 -15.74
N ARG A 237 2.37 12.54 -15.59
CA ARG A 237 1.88 13.94 -15.49
C ARG A 237 1.14 14.39 -16.74
N ARG A 238 1.65 14.03 -17.93
CA ARG A 238 0.97 14.33 -19.22
C ARG A 238 -0.38 13.62 -19.31
N LEU A 239 -0.45 12.34 -18.93
CA LEU A 239 -1.68 11.56 -18.96
C LEU A 239 -2.72 12.02 -17.92
N ILE A 240 -2.30 12.62 -16.80
CA ILE A 240 -3.20 13.32 -15.88
C ILE A 240 -3.71 14.60 -16.55
N ALA A 241 -2.84 15.42 -17.13
CA ALA A 241 -3.19 16.69 -17.73
C ALA A 241 -4.15 16.55 -18.94
N ASP A 242 -4.01 15.47 -19.74
CA ASP A 242 -4.87 15.20 -20.90
C ASP A 242 -6.14 14.40 -20.57
N GLY A 243 -6.36 14.09 -19.28
CA GLY A 243 -7.54 13.39 -18.75
C GLY A 243 -7.56 11.88 -19.01
N THR A 244 -6.49 11.28 -19.55
CA THR A 244 -6.37 9.82 -19.69
C THR A 244 -6.35 9.16 -18.32
N ILE A 245 -5.56 9.68 -17.38
CA ILE A 245 -5.61 9.31 -15.98
C ILE A 245 -6.59 10.23 -15.28
N SER A 246 -7.64 9.66 -14.70
CA SER A 246 -8.75 10.42 -14.10
C SER A 246 -9.29 9.77 -12.83
N GLY A 247 -10.13 10.48 -12.09
CA GLY A 247 -10.83 9.97 -10.91
C GLY A 247 -9.90 9.43 -9.84
N GLY A 248 -10.24 8.25 -9.29
CA GLY A 248 -9.47 7.60 -8.21
C GLY A 248 -8.07 7.12 -8.59
N MET A 249 -7.72 7.12 -9.89
CA MET A 249 -6.36 6.77 -10.32
C MET A 249 -5.37 7.94 -10.13
N ILE A 250 -5.83 9.20 -10.18
CA ILE A 250 -4.97 10.38 -9.99
C ILE A 250 -4.20 10.30 -8.67
N PRO A 251 -4.83 10.17 -7.49
CA PRO A 251 -4.10 10.13 -6.23
C PRO A 251 -3.15 8.93 -6.10
N LYS A 252 -3.44 7.82 -6.77
CA LYS A 252 -2.52 6.67 -6.82
C LYS A 252 -1.26 6.98 -7.61
N VAL A 253 -1.43 7.57 -8.79
CA VAL A 253 -0.30 7.96 -9.65
C VAL A 253 0.52 9.08 -9.00
N GLU A 254 -0.12 10.05 -8.34
CA GLU A 254 0.58 11.07 -7.54
C GLU A 254 1.41 10.46 -6.40
N THR A 255 0.87 9.44 -5.71
CA THR A 255 1.64 8.67 -4.72
C THR A 255 2.84 7.96 -5.35
N CYS A 256 2.68 7.38 -6.57
CA CYS A 256 3.80 6.76 -7.28
C CYS A 256 4.89 7.78 -7.62
N ILE A 257 4.51 8.94 -8.13
CA ILE A 257 5.44 10.03 -8.46
C ILE A 257 6.19 10.47 -7.19
N TYR A 258 5.46 10.72 -6.10
CA TYR A 258 6.06 11.09 -4.82
C TYR A 258 7.08 10.06 -4.33
N ALA A 259 6.73 8.77 -4.36
CA ALA A 259 7.62 7.69 -3.90
C ALA A 259 8.90 7.60 -4.75
N LEU A 260 8.77 7.73 -6.08
CA LEU A 260 9.91 7.79 -7.00
C LEU A 260 10.81 9.00 -6.72
N GLU A 261 10.23 10.18 -6.51
CA GLU A 261 10.98 11.40 -6.16
C GLU A 261 11.69 11.28 -4.81
N ALA A 262 11.09 10.55 -3.85
CA ALA A 262 11.69 10.24 -2.56
C ALA A 262 12.80 9.19 -2.61
N GLY A 263 13.02 8.52 -3.76
CA GLY A 263 14.16 7.63 -3.96
C GLY A 263 13.83 6.15 -4.13
N VAL A 264 12.54 5.77 -4.23
CA VAL A 264 12.14 4.42 -4.64
C VAL A 264 12.56 4.20 -6.10
N GLU A 265 13.12 3.04 -6.43
CA GLU A 265 13.62 2.79 -7.79
C GLU A 265 12.49 2.50 -8.79
N GLY A 266 11.41 1.86 -8.35
CA GLY A 266 10.24 1.62 -9.19
C GLY A 266 8.98 1.38 -8.37
N VAL A 267 7.85 1.87 -8.87
CA VAL A 267 6.53 1.70 -8.26
C VAL A 267 5.62 0.96 -9.23
N VAL A 268 4.89 -0.04 -8.76
CA VAL A 268 3.99 -0.83 -9.60
C VAL A 268 2.57 -0.72 -9.08
N ILE A 269 1.64 -0.41 -9.97
CA ILE A 269 0.19 -0.52 -9.72
C ILE A 269 -0.28 -1.82 -10.35
N LEU A 270 -0.86 -2.73 -9.55
CA LEU A 270 -1.27 -4.06 -10.01
C LEU A 270 -2.57 -4.52 -9.33
N ASP A 271 -3.26 -5.46 -10.00
CA ASP A 271 -4.51 -6.04 -9.48
C ASP A 271 -4.22 -7.04 -8.34
N GLY A 272 -4.61 -6.68 -7.13
CA GLY A 272 -4.46 -7.54 -5.96
C GLY A 272 -5.41 -8.74 -5.91
N LYS A 273 -6.35 -8.86 -6.85
CA LYS A 273 -7.24 -10.04 -6.98
C LYS A 273 -6.59 -11.15 -7.80
N VAL A 274 -5.57 -10.83 -8.59
CA VAL A 274 -4.82 -11.84 -9.35
C VAL A 274 -4.04 -12.71 -8.36
N PRO A 275 -4.25 -14.03 -8.37
CA PRO A 275 -3.48 -14.92 -7.50
C PRO A 275 -1.98 -14.76 -7.75
N HIS A 276 -1.22 -14.65 -6.67
CA HIS A 276 0.24 -14.50 -6.74
C HIS A 276 0.74 -13.28 -7.52
N ALA A 277 -0.05 -12.18 -7.58
CA ALA A 277 0.30 -10.98 -8.32
C ALA A 277 1.67 -10.40 -7.92
N VAL A 278 2.01 -10.47 -6.63
CA VAL A 278 3.30 -10.01 -6.09
C VAL A 278 4.45 -10.82 -6.68
N LEU A 279 4.32 -12.15 -6.71
CA LEU A 279 5.36 -13.03 -7.25
C LEU A 279 5.46 -12.91 -8.77
N LEU A 280 4.33 -12.78 -9.47
CA LEU A 280 4.31 -12.54 -10.91
C LEU A 280 5.07 -11.26 -11.27
N GLU A 281 4.91 -10.19 -10.47
CA GLU A 281 5.61 -8.93 -10.70
C GLU A 281 7.11 -9.03 -10.42
N LEU A 282 7.50 -9.67 -9.32
CA LEU A 282 8.90 -9.67 -8.88
C LEU A 282 9.73 -10.76 -9.52
N LEU A 283 9.14 -11.93 -9.78
CA LEU A 283 9.86 -13.15 -10.15
C LEU A 283 9.62 -13.61 -11.60
N THR A 284 9.04 -12.75 -12.46
CA THR A 284 8.87 -13.04 -13.88
C THR A 284 9.20 -11.84 -14.78
N ASP A 285 9.55 -12.09 -16.03
CA ASP A 285 9.85 -11.04 -17.04
C ASP A 285 8.61 -10.24 -17.47
N HIS A 286 7.41 -10.78 -17.27
CA HIS A 286 6.20 -10.18 -17.84
C HIS A 286 5.61 -9.07 -16.98
N GLY A 287 5.89 -9.10 -15.66
CA GLY A 287 5.23 -8.24 -14.70
C GLY A 287 3.72 -8.48 -14.59
N ALA A 288 3.07 -7.85 -13.63
CA ALA A 288 1.64 -8.03 -13.37
C ALA A 288 0.83 -6.73 -13.50
N GLY A 289 1.46 -5.58 -13.72
CA GLY A 289 0.79 -4.30 -13.68
C GLY A 289 1.44 -3.20 -14.52
N THR A 290 1.31 -1.96 -14.05
CA THR A 290 2.00 -0.79 -14.62
C THR A 290 3.19 -0.43 -13.76
N LEU A 291 4.39 -0.59 -14.30
CA LEU A 291 5.64 -0.16 -13.68
C LEU A 291 5.86 1.34 -13.97
N MET A 292 6.03 2.13 -12.92
CA MET A 292 6.45 3.52 -13.01
C MET A 292 7.91 3.65 -12.57
N MET A 293 8.69 4.42 -13.33
CA MET A 293 10.08 4.76 -13.06
C MET A 293 10.32 6.25 -13.29
N ARG A 294 11.46 6.76 -12.83
CA ARG A 294 11.88 8.14 -13.12
C ARG A 294 12.13 8.35 -14.60
#